data_96f3ee2051e9ca7b1f679eaff00f5ffc
#
_entry.id   96f3ee2051e9ca7b1f679eaff00f5ffc
#
_cell.length_a   1.000
_cell.length_b   1.000
_cell.length_c   1.000
_cell.angle_alpha   90.00
_cell.angle_beta   90.00
_cell.angle_gamma   90.00
#
_symmetry.space_group_name_H-M   'P 1'
#
loop_
_entity.id
_entity.type
_entity.pdbx_description
1 polymer ?
#
loop_
_entity_poly.entity_id
_entity_poly.type
_entity_poly.pdbx_seq_one_letter_code
_entity_poly.pdbx_strand_id
1 'polypeptide(L)'
;FLSMIDSSIGGKTAINTDRGKNLIGTIYQPKKVFINPNFMNSLPLREISSGMGELIKYGLIWDKDFLNDVLKYGENNSQKNISYFIYKSCQIKSQIVEKDEKDKGLRKILNFGHTIGHALESYFEYETIKHGESVALGMICESWISKEMGLIESKTYESIHRSITSLSLPKINKIDKKKFYDFILKDKKHQSKKLNFVLLKGIGK
;
A
#
# COMPACT_ATOMS: atom_id res chain seq x y z
N PHE A 1 -13.40 2.51 -0.48
CA PHE A 1 -12.52 3.40 0.31
C PHE A 1 -11.18 3.57 -0.39
N LEU A 2 -10.57 2.47 -0.84
CA LEU A 2 -9.25 2.48 -1.48
C LEU A 2 -9.14 3.49 -2.64
N SER A 3 -10.16 3.58 -3.49
CA SER A 3 -10.17 4.55 -4.59
C SER A 3 -10.22 6.02 -4.12
N MET A 4 -10.85 6.28 -2.98
CA MET A 4 -10.92 7.64 -2.43
C MET A 4 -9.58 8.13 -1.89
N ILE A 5 -8.75 7.22 -1.36
CA ILE A 5 -7.48 7.58 -0.70
C ILE A 5 -6.26 7.36 -1.59
N ASP A 6 -6.37 6.55 -2.65
CA ASP A 6 -5.21 6.14 -3.44
C ASP A 6 -5.47 6.15 -4.95
N SER A 7 -6.21 5.20 -5.51
CA SER A 7 -6.17 4.91 -6.94
C SER A 7 -6.76 6.01 -7.84
N SER A 8 -7.59 6.91 -7.32
CA SER A 8 -8.14 8.07 -8.08
C SER A 8 -7.09 9.15 -8.39
N ILE A 9 -5.95 9.15 -7.70
CA ILE A 9 -4.89 10.16 -7.85
C ILE A 9 -3.70 9.54 -8.59
N GLY A 10 -3.11 10.31 -9.51
CA GLY A 10 -1.83 9.97 -10.13
C GLY A 10 -1.91 9.41 -11.54
N GLY A 11 -3.10 9.33 -12.13
CA GLY A 11 -3.33 9.13 -13.55
C GLY A 11 -2.88 7.78 -14.12
N LYS A 12 -2.50 6.80 -13.31
CA LYS A 12 -2.23 5.44 -13.77
C LYS A 12 -3.55 4.79 -14.16
N THR A 13 -3.75 4.52 -15.46
CA THR A 13 -4.91 3.83 -16.00
C THR A 13 -4.47 2.55 -16.66
N ALA A 14 -5.18 1.44 -16.42
CA ALA A 14 -4.86 0.18 -17.04
C ALA A 14 -6.06 -0.77 -17.09
N ILE A 15 -5.99 -1.75 -17.97
CA ILE A 15 -6.95 -2.84 -18.08
C ILE A 15 -6.30 -4.17 -17.72
N ASN A 16 -7.10 -5.05 -17.13
CA ASN A 16 -6.72 -6.44 -16.90
C ASN A 16 -6.91 -7.23 -18.17
N THR A 17 -6.01 -8.18 -18.40
CA THR A 17 -6.07 -9.15 -19.50
C THR A 17 -5.94 -10.57 -18.96
N ASP A 18 -6.23 -11.58 -19.76
CA ASP A 18 -6.04 -12.99 -19.39
C ASP A 18 -4.57 -13.33 -19.06
N ARG A 19 -3.63 -12.48 -19.47
CA ARG A 19 -2.19 -12.66 -19.22
C ARG A 19 -1.71 -11.98 -17.93
N GLY A 20 -2.55 -11.15 -17.31
CA GLY A 20 -2.21 -10.46 -16.04
C GLY A 20 -2.91 -9.12 -15.87
N LYS A 21 -2.79 -8.58 -14.65
CA LYS A 21 -3.35 -7.27 -14.27
C LYS A 21 -2.49 -6.13 -14.82
N ASN A 22 -3.15 -5.04 -15.22
CA ASN A 22 -2.54 -3.75 -15.54
C ASN A 22 -1.45 -3.80 -16.63
N LEU A 23 -1.53 -4.76 -17.58
CA LEU A 23 -0.52 -4.92 -18.63
C LEU A 23 -0.63 -3.88 -19.74
N ILE A 24 -1.81 -3.34 -19.98
CA ILE A 24 -2.07 -2.34 -21.02
C ILE A 24 -2.67 -1.12 -20.35
N GLY A 25 -1.97 0.00 -20.42
CA GLY A 25 -2.40 1.24 -19.78
C GLY A 25 -1.54 2.43 -20.13
N THR A 26 -1.87 3.56 -19.54
CA THR A 26 -1.16 4.82 -19.74
C THR A 26 -1.14 5.64 -18.45
N ILE A 27 -0.33 6.70 -18.46
CA ILE A 27 -0.40 7.74 -17.43
C ILE A 27 -1.12 8.93 -18.05
N TYR A 28 -2.36 9.18 -17.59
CA TYR A 28 -3.18 10.31 -18.04
C TYR A 28 -3.92 10.92 -16.83
N GLN A 29 -3.58 12.16 -16.50
CA GLN A 29 -4.14 12.83 -15.33
C GLN A 29 -5.60 13.23 -15.56
N PRO A 30 -6.49 12.97 -14.58
CA PRO A 30 -7.86 13.47 -14.64
C PRO A 30 -7.89 14.99 -14.47
N LYS A 31 -8.80 15.66 -15.17
CA LYS A 31 -9.02 17.10 -14.99
C LYS A 31 -9.61 17.43 -13.61
N LYS A 32 -10.45 16.55 -13.08
CA LYS A 32 -11.09 16.67 -11.75
C LYS A 32 -11.33 15.28 -11.18
N VAL A 33 -11.25 15.18 -9.87
CA VAL A 33 -11.61 13.97 -9.10
C VAL A 33 -12.69 14.36 -8.10
N PHE A 34 -13.84 13.70 -8.17
CA PHE A 34 -14.96 13.91 -7.25
C PHE A 34 -14.99 12.75 -6.25
N ILE A 35 -14.88 13.07 -4.97
CA ILE A 35 -14.87 12.07 -3.88
C ILE A 35 -16.03 12.39 -2.94
N ASN A 36 -16.94 11.42 -2.76
CA ASN A 36 -18.02 11.54 -1.80
C ASN A 36 -17.84 10.52 -0.67
N PRO A 37 -17.45 10.97 0.54
CA PRO A 37 -17.23 10.07 1.69
C PRO A 37 -18.48 9.28 2.11
N ASN A 38 -19.69 9.72 1.78
CA ASN A 38 -20.93 9.03 2.14
C ASN A 38 -21.01 7.61 1.55
N PHE A 39 -20.31 7.33 0.44
CA PHE A 39 -20.22 5.96 -0.09
C PHE A 39 -19.52 4.96 0.86
N MET A 40 -18.82 5.45 1.89
CA MET A 40 -18.27 4.59 2.94
C MET A 40 -19.35 3.89 3.76
N ASN A 41 -20.54 4.49 3.90
CA ASN A 41 -21.63 3.97 4.74
C ASN A 41 -22.14 2.60 4.27
N SER A 42 -21.97 2.27 2.99
CA SER A 42 -22.39 0.99 2.41
C SER A 42 -21.25 -0.01 2.21
N LEU A 43 -20.01 0.36 2.58
CA LEU A 43 -18.87 -0.53 2.41
C LEU A 43 -18.78 -1.58 3.52
N PRO A 44 -18.51 -2.85 3.20
CA PRO A 44 -18.17 -3.86 4.19
C PRO A 44 -16.94 -3.43 5.02
N LEU A 45 -16.93 -3.77 6.31
CA LEU A 45 -15.81 -3.44 7.22
C LEU A 45 -14.45 -3.92 6.70
N ARG A 46 -14.42 -5.05 6.01
CA ARG A 46 -13.18 -5.57 5.41
C ARG A 46 -12.61 -4.67 4.32
N GLU A 47 -13.46 -3.98 3.53
CA GLU A 47 -13.01 -3.00 2.53
C GLU A 47 -12.46 -1.72 3.20
N ILE A 48 -13.05 -1.35 4.33
CA ILE A 48 -12.53 -0.23 5.14
C ILE A 48 -11.16 -0.61 5.72
N SER A 49 -11.05 -1.78 6.34
CA SER A 49 -9.79 -2.29 6.90
C SER A 49 -8.69 -2.40 5.83
N SER A 50 -9.04 -2.89 4.63
CA SER A 50 -8.12 -2.92 3.50
C SER A 50 -7.62 -1.52 3.13
N GLY A 51 -8.48 -0.51 3.10
CA GLY A 51 -8.07 0.88 2.86
C GLY A 51 -7.17 1.44 3.98
N MET A 52 -7.38 1.05 5.22
CA MET A 52 -6.51 1.46 6.34
C MET A 52 -5.05 1.05 6.14
N GLY A 53 -4.79 -0.07 5.47
CA GLY A 53 -3.43 -0.48 5.09
C GLY A 53 -2.72 0.57 4.26
N GLU A 54 -3.40 1.17 3.30
CA GLU A 54 -2.85 2.26 2.47
C GLU A 54 -2.65 3.57 3.26
N LEU A 55 -3.54 3.88 4.22
CA LEU A 55 -3.32 5.03 5.11
C LEU A 55 -2.05 4.86 5.95
N ILE A 56 -1.85 3.68 6.52
CA ILE A 56 -0.62 3.33 7.26
C ILE A 56 0.60 3.46 6.34
N LYS A 57 0.52 2.98 5.09
CA LYS A 57 1.59 3.13 4.11
C LYS A 57 2.01 4.60 3.96
N TYR A 58 1.06 5.51 3.73
CA TYR A 58 1.37 6.93 3.61
C TYR A 58 2.06 7.49 4.85
N GLY A 59 1.61 7.09 6.02
CA GLY A 59 2.25 7.47 7.27
C GLY A 59 3.68 6.97 7.39
N LEU A 60 3.93 5.71 6.99
CA LEU A 60 5.25 5.09 7.06
C LEU A 60 6.25 5.70 6.07
N ILE A 61 5.83 6.01 4.84
CA ILE A 61 6.72 6.48 3.78
C ILE A 61 6.87 8.01 3.72
N TRP A 62 5.95 8.78 4.34
CA TRP A 62 5.90 10.22 4.09
C TRP A 62 5.65 11.10 5.31
N ASP A 63 4.70 10.75 6.19
CA ASP A 63 4.22 11.63 7.25
C ASP A 63 3.95 10.87 8.56
N LYS A 64 4.92 10.93 9.47
CA LYS A 64 4.83 10.25 10.78
C LYS A 64 3.65 10.73 11.63
N ASP A 65 3.29 12.00 11.54
CA ASP A 65 2.17 12.54 12.32
C ASP A 65 0.85 12.03 11.76
N PHE A 66 0.76 11.90 10.43
CA PHE A 66 -0.36 11.25 9.80
C PHE A 66 -0.50 9.77 10.22
N LEU A 67 0.63 9.04 10.36
CA LEU A 67 0.58 7.67 10.92
C LEU A 67 -0.05 7.65 12.30
N ASN A 68 0.38 8.55 13.19
CA ASN A 68 -0.17 8.64 14.55
C ASN A 68 -1.68 8.94 14.54
N ASP A 69 -2.13 9.82 13.65
CA ASP A 69 -3.56 10.12 13.49
C ASP A 69 -4.35 8.88 13.00
N VAL A 70 -3.80 8.13 12.03
CA VAL A 70 -4.42 6.90 11.49
C VAL A 70 -4.56 5.84 12.59
N LEU A 71 -3.54 5.64 13.40
CA LEU A 71 -3.57 4.66 14.49
C LEU A 71 -4.61 5.04 15.55
N LYS A 72 -4.65 6.31 15.97
CA LYS A 72 -5.69 6.81 16.90
C LYS A 72 -7.11 6.63 16.35
N TYR A 73 -7.28 6.81 15.05
CA TYR A 73 -8.58 6.60 14.40
C TYR A 73 -8.97 5.11 14.44
N GLY A 74 -8.05 4.20 14.15
CA GLY A 74 -8.28 2.75 14.23
C GLY A 74 -8.66 2.28 15.64
N GLU A 75 -8.18 2.95 16.68
CA GLU A 75 -8.51 2.69 18.08
C GLU A 75 -9.79 3.41 18.56
N ASN A 76 -10.53 4.09 17.68
CA ASN A 76 -11.67 4.97 17.98
C ASN A 76 -11.32 6.14 18.94
N ASN A 77 -10.06 6.50 19.03
CA ASN A 77 -9.54 7.58 19.89
C ASN A 77 -9.27 8.89 19.13
N SER A 78 -9.68 8.99 17.86
CA SER A 78 -9.47 10.17 17.02
C SER A 78 -10.68 11.09 17.04
N GLN A 79 -10.42 12.41 17.19
CA GLN A 79 -11.42 13.45 16.93
C GLN A 79 -11.57 13.77 15.45
N LYS A 80 -10.71 13.19 14.58
CA LYS A 80 -10.73 13.42 13.14
C LYS A 80 -11.69 12.45 12.45
N ASN A 81 -12.47 12.97 11.51
CA ASN A 81 -13.39 12.18 10.72
C ASN A 81 -12.71 11.60 9.47
N ILE A 82 -13.40 10.70 8.79
CA ILE A 82 -12.87 10.00 7.60
C ILE A 82 -12.51 10.96 6.46
N SER A 83 -13.18 12.09 6.32
CA SER A 83 -12.87 13.09 5.29
C SER A 83 -11.50 13.70 5.45
N TYR A 84 -11.01 13.86 6.68
CA TYR A 84 -9.63 14.30 6.95
C TYR A 84 -8.63 13.29 6.38
N PHE A 85 -8.82 12.00 6.62
CA PHE A 85 -7.89 10.96 6.13
C PHE A 85 -7.91 10.85 4.61
N ILE A 86 -9.09 10.97 3.98
CA ILE A 86 -9.22 11.02 2.52
C ILE A 86 -8.46 12.23 1.96
N TYR A 87 -8.72 13.42 2.49
CA TYR A 87 -8.06 14.65 2.05
C TYR A 87 -6.54 14.57 2.19
N LYS A 88 -6.06 14.16 3.37
CA LYS A 88 -4.63 14.10 3.66
C LYS A 88 -3.91 13.06 2.79
N SER A 89 -4.53 11.91 2.52
CA SER A 89 -3.98 10.90 1.61
C SER A 89 -3.87 11.42 0.18
N CYS A 90 -4.92 12.06 -0.32
CA CYS A 90 -4.90 12.71 -1.63
C CYS A 90 -3.81 13.76 -1.71
N GLN A 91 -3.64 14.58 -0.67
CA GLN A 91 -2.60 15.60 -0.60
C GLN A 91 -1.20 14.98 -0.65
N ILE A 92 -0.92 13.96 0.15
CA ILE A 92 0.37 13.25 0.17
C ILE A 92 0.65 12.66 -1.21
N LYS A 93 -0.32 11.94 -1.78
CA LYS A 93 -0.13 11.32 -3.09
C LYS A 93 0.09 12.35 -4.19
N SER A 94 -0.68 13.44 -4.21
CA SER A 94 -0.50 14.51 -5.18
C SER A 94 0.90 15.12 -5.11
N GLN A 95 1.41 15.41 -3.91
CA GLN A 95 2.76 15.94 -3.71
C GLN A 95 3.84 15.00 -4.27
N ILE A 96 3.66 13.69 -4.13
CA ILE A 96 4.60 12.69 -4.66
C ILE A 96 4.50 12.62 -6.19
N VAL A 97 3.26 12.61 -6.72
CA VAL A 97 3.00 12.54 -8.17
C VAL A 97 3.48 13.79 -8.90
N GLU A 98 3.27 14.98 -8.33
CA GLU A 98 3.75 16.25 -8.89
C GLU A 98 5.28 16.27 -9.04
N LYS A 99 6.01 15.65 -8.12
CA LYS A 99 7.47 15.54 -8.18
C LYS A 99 7.96 14.48 -9.17
N ASP A 100 7.14 13.48 -9.47
CA ASP A 100 7.52 12.37 -10.37
C ASP A 100 6.28 11.76 -11.04
N GLU A 101 5.69 12.50 -11.97
CA GLU A 101 4.47 12.08 -12.67
C GLU A 101 4.62 10.73 -13.38
N LYS A 102 5.79 10.50 -14.00
CA LYS A 102 6.07 9.34 -14.86
C LYS A 102 6.58 8.11 -14.11
N ASP A 103 6.63 8.15 -12.77
CA ASP A 103 7.07 7.03 -11.92
C ASP A 103 8.48 6.50 -12.24
N LYS A 104 9.41 7.42 -12.47
CA LYS A 104 10.81 7.06 -12.79
C LYS A 104 11.72 7.09 -11.57
N GLY A 105 11.34 7.78 -10.50
CA GLY A 105 12.17 8.02 -9.31
C GLY A 105 11.39 7.99 -8.00
N LEU A 106 11.11 9.18 -7.44
CA LEU A 106 10.51 9.36 -6.12
C LEU A 106 9.18 8.63 -5.96
N ARG A 107 8.32 8.64 -6.99
CA ARG A 107 6.99 8.02 -6.92
C ARG A 107 7.05 6.52 -6.61
N LYS A 108 8.17 5.85 -6.84
CA LYS A 108 8.37 4.44 -6.49
C LYS A 108 8.21 4.15 -5.00
N ILE A 109 8.35 5.15 -4.11
CA ILE A 109 8.11 4.98 -2.67
C ILE A 109 6.67 4.51 -2.38
N LEU A 110 5.71 4.84 -3.25
CA LEU A 110 4.32 4.37 -3.15
C LEU A 110 4.20 2.84 -3.28
N ASN A 111 5.23 2.18 -3.82
CA ASN A 111 5.29 0.72 -3.96
C ASN A 111 5.83 0.01 -2.69
N PHE A 112 6.00 0.71 -1.58
CA PHE A 112 6.35 0.08 -0.30
C PHE A 112 5.29 -0.95 0.09
N GLY A 113 5.71 -2.19 0.38
CA GLY A 113 4.85 -3.33 0.62
C GLY A 113 4.27 -4.00 -0.64
N HIS A 114 4.34 -3.36 -1.80
CA HIS A 114 3.67 -3.86 -3.01
C HIS A 114 4.42 -5.02 -3.67
N THR A 115 5.74 -5.12 -3.56
CA THR A 115 6.48 -6.23 -4.18
C THR A 115 6.03 -7.58 -3.61
N ILE A 116 5.96 -7.68 -2.30
CA ILE A 116 5.45 -8.88 -1.61
C ILE A 116 3.92 -8.93 -1.70
N GLY A 117 3.24 -7.79 -1.57
CA GLY A 117 1.78 -7.70 -1.63
C GLY A 117 1.21 -8.26 -2.92
N HIS A 118 1.71 -7.84 -4.09
CA HIS A 118 1.27 -8.36 -5.39
C HIS A 118 1.57 -9.86 -5.57
N ALA A 119 2.70 -10.33 -5.03
CA ALA A 119 3.00 -11.77 -5.05
C ALA A 119 1.99 -12.54 -4.19
N LEU A 120 1.56 -12.01 -3.04
CA LEU A 120 0.50 -12.59 -2.22
C LEU A 120 -0.85 -12.60 -2.94
N GLU A 121 -1.26 -11.47 -3.57
CA GLU A 121 -2.48 -11.42 -4.37
C GLU A 121 -2.48 -12.48 -5.47
N SER A 122 -1.37 -12.60 -6.20
CA SER A 122 -1.23 -13.58 -7.28
C SER A 122 -1.21 -15.02 -6.77
N TYR A 123 -0.56 -15.28 -5.63
CA TYR A 123 -0.51 -16.60 -5.00
C TYR A 123 -1.91 -17.06 -4.56
N PHE A 124 -2.74 -16.15 -4.06
CA PHE A 124 -4.12 -16.38 -3.63
C PHE A 124 -5.16 -16.08 -4.71
N GLU A 125 -4.74 -16.00 -5.98
CA GLU A 125 -5.61 -15.85 -7.16
C GLU A 125 -6.56 -14.65 -7.08
N TYR A 126 -6.16 -13.61 -6.32
CA TYR A 126 -6.90 -12.37 -6.10
C TYR A 126 -8.28 -12.51 -5.41
N GLU A 127 -8.60 -13.68 -4.88
CA GLU A 127 -9.91 -13.98 -4.29
C GLU A 127 -9.89 -13.93 -2.76
N THR A 128 -8.87 -14.51 -2.16
CA THR A 128 -8.81 -14.74 -0.71
C THR A 128 -8.35 -13.51 0.07
N ILE A 129 -7.44 -12.72 -0.50
CA ILE A 129 -6.81 -11.57 0.15
C ILE A 129 -7.13 -10.27 -0.59
N LYS A 130 -7.50 -9.21 0.14
CA LYS A 130 -7.72 -7.89 -0.44
C LYS A 130 -6.41 -7.16 -0.67
N HIS A 131 -6.40 -6.21 -1.61
CA HIS A 131 -5.20 -5.45 -1.96
C HIS A 131 -4.51 -4.82 -0.75
N GLY A 132 -5.20 -4.02 0.04
CA GLY A 132 -4.59 -3.38 1.21
C GLY A 132 -4.17 -4.35 2.31
N GLU A 133 -4.82 -5.52 2.43
CA GLU A 133 -4.38 -6.59 3.33
C GLU A 133 -3.04 -7.19 2.85
N SER A 134 -2.91 -7.44 1.56
CA SER A 134 -1.67 -7.98 0.97
C SER A 134 -0.53 -6.97 1.04
N VAL A 135 -0.79 -5.69 0.78
CA VAL A 135 0.18 -4.60 0.92
C VAL A 135 0.61 -4.45 2.39
N ALA A 136 -0.31 -4.53 3.35
CA ALA A 136 0.00 -4.47 4.77
C ALA A 136 0.96 -5.60 5.19
N LEU A 137 0.71 -6.83 4.77
CA LEU A 137 1.62 -7.97 4.99
C LEU A 137 2.97 -7.77 4.28
N GLY A 138 2.95 -7.23 3.07
CA GLY A 138 4.15 -6.87 2.32
C GLY A 138 4.99 -5.82 3.04
N MET A 139 4.36 -4.81 3.65
CA MET A 139 5.05 -3.80 4.45
C MET A 139 5.74 -4.39 5.68
N ILE A 140 5.16 -5.39 6.34
CA ILE A 140 5.84 -6.12 7.43
C ILE A 140 7.12 -6.78 6.92
N CYS A 141 7.03 -7.50 5.79
CA CYS A 141 8.17 -8.19 5.20
C CYS A 141 9.28 -7.22 4.75
N GLU A 142 8.93 -6.14 4.05
CA GLU A 142 9.88 -5.14 3.55
C GLU A 142 10.50 -4.33 4.70
N SER A 143 9.75 -4.07 5.79
CA SER A 143 10.30 -3.49 7.02
C SER A 143 11.27 -4.44 7.72
N TRP A 144 10.98 -5.74 7.74
CA TRP A 144 11.90 -6.73 8.28
C TRP A 144 13.20 -6.77 7.47
N ILE A 145 13.12 -6.74 6.14
CA ILE A 145 14.30 -6.63 5.26
C ILE A 145 15.08 -5.35 5.58
N SER A 146 14.39 -4.21 5.76
CA SER A 146 15.04 -2.94 6.14
C SER A 146 15.82 -3.06 7.45
N LYS A 147 15.27 -3.80 8.44
CA LYS A 147 15.93 -4.07 9.72
C LYS A 147 17.16 -4.98 9.53
N GLU A 148 17.02 -6.10 8.83
CA GLU A 148 18.13 -7.06 8.59
C GLU A 148 19.28 -6.41 7.79
N MET A 149 18.99 -5.41 6.94
CA MET A 149 19.99 -4.61 6.23
C MET A 149 20.58 -3.45 7.07
N GLY A 150 20.15 -3.29 8.31
CA GLY A 150 20.62 -2.21 9.19
C GLY A 150 20.12 -0.82 8.81
N LEU A 151 19.08 -0.71 7.99
CA LEU A 151 18.50 0.57 7.57
C LEU A 151 17.58 1.19 8.63
N ILE A 152 16.97 0.33 9.46
CA ILE A 152 16.16 0.73 10.63
C ILE A 152 16.54 -0.11 11.85
N GLU A 153 16.34 0.45 13.03
CA GLU A 153 16.53 -0.26 14.30
C GLU A 153 15.40 -1.25 14.59
N SER A 154 15.67 -2.28 15.40
CA SER A 154 14.67 -3.26 15.86
C SER A 154 13.44 -2.58 16.49
N LYS A 155 13.63 -1.57 17.30
CA LYS A 155 12.55 -0.76 17.89
C LYS A 155 11.62 -0.15 16.84
N THR A 156 12.18 0.37 15.75
CA THR A 156 11.42 0.95 14.63
C THR A 156 10.62 -0.12 13.92
N TYR A 157 11.23 -1.29 13.64
CA TYR A 157 10.53 -2.43 13.07
C TYR A 157 9.37 -2.90 13.95
N GLU A 158 9.57 -3.05 15.24
CA GLU A 158 8.52 -3.46 16.18
C GLU A 158 7.36 -2.46 16.23
N SER A 159 7.66 -1.17 16.13
CA SER A 159 6.63 -0.12 16.04
C SER A 159 5.81 -0.26 14.75
N ILE A 160 6.48 -0.44 13.61
CA ILE A 160 5.82 -0.65 12.30
C ILE A 160 4.98 -1.93 12.35
N HIS A 161 5.54 -3.03 12.84
CA HIS A 161 4.85 -4.31 12.97
C HIS A 161 3.57 -4.17 13.80
N ARG A 162 3.63 -3.52 14.97
CA ARG A 162 2.45 -3.27 15.83
C ARG A 162 1.42 -2.41 15.12
N SER A 163 1.84 -1.35 14.43
CA SER A 163 0.92 -0.48 13.68
C SER A 163 0.15 -1.23 12.60
N ILE A 164 0.80 -2.17 11.92
CA ILE A 164 0.17 -2.94 10.85
C ILE A 164 -0.69 -4.07 11.43
N THR A 165 -0.21 -4.76 12.47
CA THR A 165 -0.97 -5.86 13.10
C THR A 165 -2.16 -5.41 13.92
N SER A 166 -2.31 -4.10 14.19
CA SER A 166 -3.56 -3.54 14.74
C SER A 166 -4.72 -3.59 13.74
N LEU A 167 -4.43 -3.76 12.43
CA LEU A 167 -5.45 -4.03 11.43
C LEU A 167 -5.96 -5.47 11.54
N SER A 168 -7.24 -5.70 11.21
CA SER A 168 -7.82 -7.04 11.10
C SER A 168 -7.31 -7.73 9.83
N LEU A 169 -6.08 -8.22 9.86
CA LEU A 169 -5.46 -8.91 8.74
C LEU A 169 -5.91 -10.38 8.67
N PRO A 170 -6.02 -10.96 7.46
CA PRO A 170 -6.33 -12.37 7.31
C PRO A 170 -5.19 -13.24 7.84
N LYS A 171 -5.56 -14.36 8.48
CA LYS A 171 -4.56 -15.38 8.88
C LYS A 171 -4.11 -16.17 7.66
N ILE A 172 -2.82 -16.11 7.37
CA ILE A 172 -2.20 -16.93 6.33
C ILE A 172 -1.61 -18.18 6.99
N ASN A 173 -2.25 -19.33 6.80
CA ASN A 173 -1.87 -20.56 7.51
C ASN A 173 -0.61 -21.24 6.96
N LYS A 174 -0.51 -21.40 5.64
CA LYS A 174 0.66 -22.01 4.99
C LYS A 174 0.89 -21.42 3.62
N ILE A 175 2.14 -21.07 3.35
CA ILE A 175 2.62 -20.67 2.01
C ILE A 175 3.66 -21.68 1.58
N ASP A 176 3.50 -22.26 0.39
CA ASP A 176 4.58 -22.98 -0.27
C ASP A 176 5.65 -21.97 -0.70
N LYS A 177 6.79 -22.03 -0.02
CA LYS A 177 7.90 -21.08 -0.21
C LYS A 177 8.41 -21.04 -1.65
N LYS A 178 8.50 -22.21 -2.31
CA LYS A 178 9.01 -22.34 -3.68
C LYS A 178 8.01 -21.71 -4.66
N LYS A 179 6.73 -22.11 -4.56
CA LYS A 179 5.66 -21.54 -5.39
C LYS A 179 5.55 -20.02 -5.18
N PHE A 180 5.61 -19.55 -3.93
CA PHE A 180 5.55 -18.12 -3.62
C PHE A 180 6.72 -17.33 -4.21
N TYR A 181 7.93 -17.88 -4.11
CA TYR A 181 9.11 -17.27 -4.72
C TYR A 181 8.96 -17.12 -6.25
N ASP A 182 8.37 -18.11 -6.91
CA ASP A 182 8.08 -18.02 -8.35
C ASP A 182 7.12 -16.87 -8.69
N PHE A 183 6.13 -16.57 -7.82
CA PHE A 183 5.24 -15.42 -8.01
C PHE A 183 5.98 -14.10 -7.81
N ILE A 184 6.86 -13.99 -6.82
CA ILE A 184 7.71 -12.80 -6.65
C ILE A 184 8.55 -12.54 -7.91
N LEU A 185 9.08 -13.59 -8.53
CA LEU A 185 9.88 -13.47 -9.75
C LEU A 185 9.05 -13.15 -11.00
N LYS A 186 7.81 -13.67 -11.10
CA LYS A 186 6.93 -13.45 -12.26
C LYS A 186 6.50 -11.99 -12.41
N ASP A 187 6.17 -11.33 -11.33
CA ASP A 187 5.73 -9.92 -11.33
C ASP A 187 6.80 -9.00 -11.98
N LYS A 188 8.06 -9.42 -12.02
CA LYS A 188 9.20 -8.63 -12.49
C LYS A 188 9.85 -9.06 -13.81
N LYS A 189 9.45 -10.19 -14.39
CA LYS A 189 9.96 -10.62 -15.70
C LYS A 189 9.65 -9.63 -16.84
N HIS A 190 8.69 -8.72 -16.63
CA HIS A 190 8.29 -7.73 -17.64
C HIS A 190 9.06 -6.40 -17.60
N GLN A 191 9.82 -6.08 -16.54
CA GLN A 191 10.48 -4.77 -16.43
C GLN A 191 11.99 -4.80 -16.25
N SER A 192 12.56 -5.79 -15.58
CA SER A 192 14.01 -6.00 -15.45
C SER A 192 14.28 -7.34 -14.77
N LYS A 193 15.44 -7.96 -15.01
CA LYS A 193 15.88 -9.22 -14.35
C LYS A 193 16.20 -9.05 -12.84
N LYS A 194 15.95 -7.87 -12.23
CA LYS A 194 16.29 -7.57 -10.82
C LYS A 194 15.03 -7.35 -10.00
N LEU A 195 14.99 -7.94 -8.81
CA LEU A 195 13.99 -7.63 -7.79
C LEU A 195 14.29 -6.25 -7.18
N ASN A 196 13.29 -5.37 -7.19
CA ASN A 196 13.38 -4.07 -6.55
C ASN A 196 12.42 -4.03 -5.36
N PHE A 197 12.93 -3.72 -4.19
CA PHE A 197 12.14 -3.46 -3.01
C PHE A 197 12.22 -1.98 -2.65
N VAL A 198 11.14 -1.45 -2.14
CA VAL A 198 11.14 -0.16 -1.44
C VAL A 198 11.43 -0.43 0.02
N LEU A 199 12.52 0.12 0.54
CA LEU A 199 12.96 -0.12 1.91
C LEU A 199 12.94 1.20 2.69
N LEU A 200 12.56 1.12 3.97
CA LEU A 200 12.51 2.27 4.85
C LEU A 200 13.89 2.54 5.49
N LYS A 201 14.23 3.82 5.63
CA LYS A 201 15.35 4.31 6.47
C LYS A 201 14.87 4.92 7.78
N GLY A 202 13.56 4.89 8.02
CA GLY A 202 12.87 5.43 9.19
C GLY A 202 11.39 5.66 8.86
N ILE A 203 10.58 5.96 9.86
CA ILE A 203 9.16 6.31 9.66
C ILE A 203 9.09 7.74 9.09
N GLY A 204 8.40 7.90 7.97
CA GLY A 204 8.29 9.17 7.25
C GLY A 204 9.56 9.57 6.48
N LYS A 205 10.44 8.59 6.17
CA LYS A 205 11.72 8.85 5.48
C LYS A 205 12.00 7.81 4.42
#